data_2b276c1322261e8a55b3f3a665871b13
#
_entry.id   2b276c1322261e8a55b3f3a665871b13
#
_cell.length_a   1.000
_cell.length_b   1.000
_cell.length_c   1.000
_cell.angle_alpha   90.00
_cell.angle_beta   90.00
_cell.angle_gamma   90.00
#
_symmetry.space_group_name_H-M   'P 1'
#
loop_
_entity.id
_entity.type
_entity.pdbx_description
1 polymer ?
#
loop_
_entity_poly.entity_id
_entity_poly.type
_entity_poly.pdbx_seq_one_letter_code
_entity_poly.pdbx_strand_id
1 'polypeptide(L)'
;LRIPYDKIVKEYEGALSVVYMPIYLRQSLALMHQLTPPMTELCFISDTRWISAQMRADMAAITKTDFPELKVRYLISADMSTLDLLDSLQHYGQETGVLFFSWLKQSQVGDSFVNDSHFRIIISKSARQPLFVLNDNEVNTDSDVLGGYFPTRAAVSHHVRLALEKTLAGQPGSFQTVEPAQPVIDYLTLIRKGISPDLLPSNTHIYWKPDNFF
;
A
#
# COMPACT_ATOMS: atom_id res chain seq x y z
N LEU A 1 1.24 -9.69 18.66
CA LEU A 1 0.44 -8.87 19.58
C LEU A 1 -0.19 -7.74 18.76
N ARG A 2 -1.42 -7.94 18.26
CA ARG A 2 -2.27 -6.80 17.96
C ARG A 2 -2.48 -6.15 19.32
N ILE A 3 -1.78 -5.08 19.64
CA ILE A 3 -2.21 -4.25 20.75
C ILE A 3 -3.55 -3.71 20.25
N PRO A 4 -4.68 -4.12 20.84
CA PRO A 4 -5.95 -3.62 20.41
C PRO A 4 -5.85 -2.10 20.59
N TYR A 5 -6.02 -1.41 19.50
CA TYR A 5 -6.06 0.02 19.41
C TYR A 5 -6.84 0.67 20.56
N ASP A 6 -8.03 0.13 20.88
CA ASP A 6 -8.88 0.51 21.99
C ASP A 6 -8.16 0.44 23.35
N LYS A 7 -7.19 -0.46 23.50
CA LYS A 7 -6.42 -0.60 24.73
C LYS A 7 -5.37 0.50 24.90
N ILE A 8 -4.69 0.89 23.80
CA ILE A 8 -3.73 2.01 23.81
C ILE A 8 -4.50 3.31 24.13
N VAL A 9 -5.65 3.54 23.49
CA VAL A 9 -6.46 4.73 23.70
C VAL A 9 -6.93 4.83 25.15
N LYS A 10 -7.44 3.73 25.74
CA LYS A 10 -7.90 3.72 27.13
C LYS A 10 -6.77 3.87 28.14
N GLU A 11 -5.64 3.21 27.91
CA GLU A 11 -4.50 3.23 28.84
C GLU A 11 -3.78 4.58 28.88
N TYR A 12 -3.80 5.33 27.77
CA TYR A 12 -3.10 6.59 27.61
C TYR A 12 -4.04 7.75 27.26
N GLU A 13 -5.33 7.63 27.63
CA GLU A 13 -6.33 8.64 27.35
C GLU A 13 -5.90 10.00 27.94
N GLY A 14 -5.84 11.02 27.10
CA GLY A 14 -5.39 12.36 27.47
C GLY A 14 -3.86 12.54 27.56
N ALA A 15 -3.06 11.48 27.60
CA ALA A 15 -1.60 11.56 27.68
C ALA A 15 -0.91 11.50 26.30
N LEU A 16 -1.56 10.88 25.32
CA LEU A 16 -1.01 10.73 23.96
C LEU A 16 -1.93 11.30 22.90
N SER A 17 -1.33 11.97 21.92
CA SER A 17 -2.01 12.28 20.66
C SER A 17 -1.64 11.19 19.64
N VAL A 18 -2.66 10.52 19.09
CA VAL A 18 -2.49 9.44 18.13
C VAL A 18 -3.13 9.83 16.80
N VAL A 19 -2.34 9.77 15.73
CA VAL A 19 -2.83 9.90 14.37
C VAL A 19 -2.78 8.51 13.73
N TYR A 20 -3.95 7.92 13.54
CA TYR A 20 -4.10 6.56 13.04
C TYR A 20 -4.41 6.55 11.56
N MET A 21 -3.63 5.79 10.80
CA MET A 21 -3.84 5.57 9.38
C MET A 21 -4.24 4.11 9.14
N PRO A 22 -5.52 3.82 8.88
CA PRO A 22 -5.98 2.48 8.55
C PRO A 22 -5.37 1.98 7.23
N ILE A 23 -5.18 0.66 7.12
CA ILE A 23 -4.84 0.02 5.85
C ILE A 23 -6.14 -0.43 5.19
N TYR A 24 -6.44 0.13 4.04
CA TYR A 24 -7.69 -0.08 3.29
C TYR A 24 -7.55 -1.24 2.29
N LEU A 25 -7.27 -2.44 2.80
CA LEU A 25 -6.94 -3.61 1.98
C LEU A 25 -8.08 -4.03 1.04
N ARG A 26 -9.32 -4.05 1.55
CA ARG A 26 -10.52 -4.38 0.76
C ARG A 26 -10.74 -3.41 -0.39
N GLN A 27 -10.64 -2.12 -0.13
CA GLN A 27 -10.81 -1.06 -1.13
C GLN A 27 -9.65 -1.08 -2.14
N SER A 28 -8.43 -1.40 -1.68
CA SER A 28 -7.28 -1.58 -2.59
C SER A 28 -7.51 -2.74 -3.56
N LEU A 29 -8.01 -3.88 -3.08
CA LEU A 29 -8.35 -5.02 -3.95
C LEU A 29 -9.47 -4.69 -4.95
N ALA A 30 -10.52 -3.99 -4.50
CA ALA A 30 -11.60 -3.55 -5.39
C ALA A 30 -11.07 -2.62 -6.49
N LEU A 31 -10.21 -1.66 -6.13
CA LEU A 31 -9.56 -0.76 -7.09
C LEU A 31 -8.67 -1.53 -8.08
N MET A 32 -7.88 -2.48 -7.60
CA MET A 32 -7.04 -3.32 -8.44
C MET A 32 -7.89 -4.11 -9.45
N HIS A 33 -8.97 -4.74 -8.99
CA HIS A 33 -9.87 -5.49 -9.85
C HIS A 33 -10.54 -4.61 -10.92
N GLN A 34 -10.85 -3.36 -10.58
CA GLN A 34 -11.41 -2.38 -11.52
C GLN A 34 -10.40 -1.94 -12.58
N LEU A 35 -9.13 -1.73 -12.20
CA LEU A 35 -8.10 -1.19 -13.09
C LEU A 35 -7.35 -2.25 -13.89
N THR A 36 -7.41 -3.51 -13.50
CA THR A 36 -6.72 -4.64 -14.17
C THR A 36 -7.68 -5.78 -14.53
N PRO A 37 -8.71 -5.53 -15.37
CA PRO A 37 -9.59 -6.60 -15.81
C PRO A 37 -8.94 -7.43 -16.94
N PRO A 38 -9.12 -8.75 -16.96
CA PRO A 38 -9.77 -9.60 -15.97
C PRO A 38 -8.79 -10.14 -14.93
N MET A 39 -8.70 -9.52 -13.75
CA MET A 39 -7.81 -10.01 -12.69
C MET A 39 -8.35 -11.31 -12.07
N THR A 40 -7.64 -12.41 -12.28
CA THR A 40 -7.96 -13.74 -11.71
C THR A 40 -6.90 -14.23 -10.72
N GLU A 41 -5.74 -13.60 -10.69
CA GLU A 41 -4.66 -13.90 -9.75
C GLU A 41 -4.15 -12.62 -9.09
N LEU A 42 -3.82 -12.71 -7.80
CA LEU A 42 -3.18 -11.67 -7.01
C LEU A 42 -1.83 -12.16 -6.50
N CYS A 43 -0.76 -11.46 -6.85
CA CYS A 43 0.54 -11.62 -6.22
C CYS A 43 0.69 -10.60 -5.09
N PHE A 44 0.78 -11.08 -3.85
CA PHE A 44 1.01 -10.24 -2.68
C PHE A 44 2.46 -10.37 -2.21
N ILE A 45 3.23 -9.29 -2.38
CA ILE A 45 4.66 -9.23 -2.05
C ILE A 45 4.81 -8.75 -0.61
N SER A 46 5.47 -9.57 0.23
CA SER A 46 5.63 -9.28 1.65
C SER A 46 6.88 -9.92 2.25
N ASP A 47 7.22 -9.52 3.47
CA ASP A 47 8.31 -10.11 4.25
C ASP A 47 7.80 -11.00 5.40
N THR A 48 8.73 -11.40 6.30
CA THR A 48 8.45 -12.30 7.44
C THR A 48 8.04 -11.59 8.72
N ARG A 49 8.05 -10.26 8.76
CA ARG A 49 7.67 -9.54 9.98
C ARG A 49 6.24 -9.85 10.40
N TRP A 50 5.98 -9.71 11.67
CA TRP A 50 4.66 -9.96 12.25
C TRP A 50 3.54 -9.18 11.52
N ILE A 51 3.77 -7.91 11.21
CA ILE A 51 2.79 -7.09 10.49
C ILE A 51 2.47 -7.65 9.10
N SER A 52 3.45 -8.17 8.40
CA SER A 52 3.27 -8.80 7.09
C SER A 52 2.48 -10.11 7.19
N ALA A 53 2.71 -10.90 8.23
CA ALA A 53 1.93 -12.11 8.50
C ALA A 53 0.47 -11.76 8.79
N GLN A 54 0.21 -10.68 9.54
CA GLN A 54 -1.15 -10.20 9.80
C GLN A 54 -1.82 -9.72 8.50
N MET A 55 -1.10 -9.00 7.65
CA MET A 55 -1.63 -8.56 6.35
C MET A 55 -2.00 -9.75 5.44
N ARG A 56 -1.19 -10.80 5.43
CA ARG A 56 -1.54 -12.04 4.70
C ARG A 56 -2.79 -12.71 5.25
N ALA A 57 -2.96 -12.75 6.56
CA ALA A 57 -4.16 -13.31 7.19
C ALA A 57 -5.42 -12.47 6.85
N ASP A 58 -5.33 -11.15 6.94
CA ASP A 58 -6.41 -10.24 6.59
C ASP A 58 -6.74 -10.34 5.08
N MET A 59 -5.72 -10.45 4.22
CA MET A 59 -5.86 -10.70 2.78
C MET A 59 -6.63 -12.00 2.51
N ALA A 60 -6.22 -13.10 3.13
CA ALA A 60 -6.88 -14.38 2.96
C ALA A 60 -8.36 -14.36 3.42
N ALA A 61 -8.66 -13.64 4.50
CA ALA A 61 -10.03 -13.48 4.97
C ALA A 61 -10.89 -12.67 3.97
N ILE A 62 -10.37 -11.54 3.48
CA ILE A 62 -11.07 -10.66 2.52
C ILE A 62 -11.29 -11.39 1.20
N THR A 63 -10.24 -12.02 0.64
CA THR A 63 -10.38 -12.70 -0.66
C THR A 63 -11.34 -13.87 -0.60
N LYS A 64 -11.34 -14.64 0.48
CA LYS A 64 -12.30 -15.74 0.68
C LYS A 64 -13.75 -15.26 0.67
N THR A 65 -14.02 -14.06 1.20
CA THR A 65 -15.39 -13.55 1.37
C THR A 65 -15.86 -12.73 0.17
N ASP A 66 -15.02 -11.84 -0.32
CA ASP A 66 -15.41 -10.80 -1.28
C ASP A 66 -14.94 -11.09 -2.71
N PHE A 67 -13.90 -11.92 -2.86
CA PHE A 67 -13.28 -12.25 -4.15
C PHE A 67 -12.97 -13.75 -4.23
N PRO A 68 -13.98 -14.64 -4.11
CA PRO A 68 -13.77 -16.10 -3.98
C PRO A 68 -13.09 -16.73 -5.20
N GLU A 69 -13.21 -16.12 -6.39
CA GLU A 69 -12.58 -16.59 -7.62
C GLU A 69 -11.12 -16.15 -7.76
N LEU A 70 -10.66 -15.21 -6.90
CA LEU A 70 -9.32 -14.66 -6.98
C LEU A 70 -8.30 -15.62 -6.33
N LYS A 71 -7.35 -16.11 -7.11
CA LYS A 71 -6.21 -16.89 -6.60
C LYS A 71 -5.19 -15.95 -5.99
N VAL A 72 -4.80 -16.20 -4.74
CA VAL A 72 -3.78 -15.40 -4.06
C VAL A 72 -2.46 -16.17 -3.99
N ARG A 73 -1.41 -15.57 -4.51
CA ARG A 73 -0.03 -16.04 -4.41
C ARG A 73 0.75 -15.12 -3.49
N TYR A 74 1.28 -15.67 -2.41
CA TYR A 74 2.13 -14.93 -1.48
C TYR A 74 3.59 -15.07 -1.89
N LEU A 75 4.24 -13.94 -2.21
CA LEU A 75 5.68 -13.86 -2.49
C LEU A 75 6.36 -13.33 -1.22
N ILE A 76 7.03 -14.23 -0.50
CA ILE A 76 7.58 -13.93 0.83
C ILE A 76 9.10 -13.87 0.73
N SER A 77 9.70 -12.83 1.31
CA SER A 77 11.13 -12.56 1.21
C SER A 77 12.03 -13.67 1.79
N ALA A 78 11.51 -14.52 2.68
CA ALA A 78 12.25 -15.68 3.19
C ALA A 78 12.28 -16.86 2.21
N ASP A 79 11.24 -17.00 1.37
CA ASP A 79 11.03 -18.20 0.57
C ASP A 79 11.71 -18.11 -0.80
N MET A 80 12.15 -16.92 -1.20
CA MET A 80 12.76 -16.70 -2.51
C MET A 80 13.80 -15.59 -2.48
N SER A 81 14.75 -15.64 -3.42
CA SER A 81 15.70 -14.54 -3.57
C SER A 81 15.04 -13.33 -4.22
N THR A 82 15.71 -12.20 -4.14
CA THR A 82 15.31 -10.99 -4.83
C THR A 82 15.32 -11.15 -6.35
N LEU A 83 16.31 -11.87 -6.88
CA LEU A 83 16.38 -12.13 -8.32
C LEU A 83 15.23 -13.02 -8.78
N ASP A 84 14.87 -14.05 -8.00
CA ASP A 84 13.73 -14.90 -8.30
C ASP A 84 12.40 -14.12 -8.27
N LEU A 85 12.27 -13.16 -7.33
CA LEU A 85 11.12 -12.24 -7.31
C LEU A 85 11.05 -11.43 -8.60
N LEU A 86 12.15 -10.78 -8.99
CA LEU A 86 12.20 -9.93 -10.19
C LEU A 86 11.91 -10.74 -11.46
N ASP A 87 12.47 -11.95 -11.56
CA ASP A 87 12.20 -12.86 -12.65
C ASP A 87 10.73 -13.26 -12.70
N SER A 88 10.15 -13.64 -11.57
CA SER A 88 8.73 -13.99 -11.46
C SER A 88 7.82 -12.86 -11.96
N LEU A 89 8.10 -11.60 -11.57
CA LEU A 89 7.31 -10.44 -11.97
C LEU A 89 7.33 -10.15 -13.47
N GLN A 90 8.37 -10.62 -14.20
CA GLN A 90 8.45 -10.50 -15.63
C GLN A 90 7.61 -11.57 -16.38
N HIS A 91 7.29 -12.67 -15.72
CA HIS A 91 6.62 -13.81 -16.34
C HIS A 91 5.11 -13.89 -16.06
N TYR A 92 4.58 -13.08 -15.14
CA TYR A 92 3.14 -13.06 -14.87
C TYR A 92 2.33 -12.50 -16.05
N GLY A 93 1.15 -13.08 -16.28
CA GLY A 93 0.20 -12.67 -17.30
C GLY A 93 -0.55 -11.35 -16.93
N GLN A 94 -1.32 -10.84 -17.88
CA GLN A 94 -2.09 -9.60 -17.68
C GLN A 94 -3.23 -9.77 -16.66
N GLU A 95 -3.65 -11.00 -16.42
CA GLU A 95 -4.67 -11.36 -15.43
C GLU A 95 -4.16 -11.32 -13.97
N THR A 96 -2.88 -11.02 -13.76
CA THR A 96 -2.25 -10.98 -12.44
C THR A 96 -2.15 -9.56 -11.92
N GLY A 97 -2.83 -9.26 -10.82
CA GLY A 97 -2.61 -8.03 -10.04
C GLY A 97 -1.39 -8.19 -9.12
N VAL A 98 -0.59 -7.12 -8.97
CA VAL A 98 0.58 -7.14 -8.09
C VAL A 98 0.42 -6.10 -7.00
N LEU A 99 0.36 -6.54 -5.74
CA LEU A 99 0.27 -5.69 -4.56
C LEU A 99 1.53 -5.82 -3.72
N PHE A 100 2.25 -4.71 -3.59
CA PHE A 100 3.46 -4.63 -2.78
C PHE A 100 3.14 -4.08 -1.40
N PHE A 101 3.53 -4.80 -0.38
CA PHE A 101 3.46 -4.34 1.01
C PHE A 101 4.84 -4.06 1.58
N SER A 102 5.78 -5.00 1.45
CA SER A 102 7.12 -4.88 2.01
C SER A 102 8.05 -5.97 1.47
N TRP A 103 9.36 -5.65 1.38
CA TRP A 103 10.38 -6.64 1.03
C TRP A 103 11.64 -6.41 1.85
N LEU A 104 11.65 -6.94 3.07
CA LEU A 104 12.83 -6.92 3.93
C LEU A 104 13.42 -8.32 4.01
N LYS A 105 14.72 -8.40 3.85
CA LYS A 105 15.49 -9.63 4.06
C LYS A 105 16.14 -9.61 5.42
N GLN A 106 16.05 -10.73 6.13
CA GLN A 106 16.81 -10.89 7.36
C GLN A 106 18.31 -10.93 7.02
N SER A 107 19.11 -10.16 7.73
CA SER A 107 20.56 -10.17 7.56
C SER A 107 21.10 -11.55 7.96
N GLN A 108 22.09 -12.04 7.22
CA GLN A 108 22.83 -13.25 7.62
C GLN A 108 23.72 -13.00 8.84
N VAL A 109 23.93 -11.74 9.22
CA VAL A 109 24.74 -11.31 10.37
C VAL A 109 23.82 -10.59 11.37
N GLY A 110 23.23 -11.36 12.29
CA GLY A 110 22.35 -10.86 13.35
C GLY A 110 20.89 -10.74 12.98
N ASP A 111 20.06 -10.26 13.92
CA ASP A 111 18.59 -10.14 13.77
C ASP A 111 18.13 -8.84 13.05
N SER A 112 19.03 -8.18 12.33
CA SER A 112 18.71 -6.96 11.60
C SER A 112 18.08 -7.26 10.23
N PHE A 113 17.12 -6.44 9.82
CA PHE A 113 16.57 -6.47 8.46
C PHE A 113 17.30 -5.44 7.60
N VAL A 114 17.69 -5.86 6.39
CA VAL A 114 18.23 -4.95 5.39
C VAL A 114 17.06 -4.32 4.63
N ASN A 115 16.92 -3.02 4.78
CA ASN A 115 15.97 -2.22 3.99
C ASN A 115 16.73 -1.50 2.88
N ASP A 116 16.53 -1.93 1.65
CA ASP A 116 16.98 -1.17 0.49
C ASP A 116 15.80 -0.33 -0.03
N SER A 117 15.85 0.97 0.23
CA SER A 117 14.84 1.91 -0.24
C SER A 117 14.72 1.95 -1.78
N HIS A 118 15.79 1.56 -2.50
CA HIS A 118 15.79 1.46 -3.95
C HIS A 118 15.07 0.19 -4.44
N PHE A 119 14.89 -0.77 -3.56
CA PHE A 119 14.35 -2.08 -3.93
C PHE A 119 12.94 -2.00 -4.52
N ARG A 120 12.08 -1.19 -3.92
CA ARG A 120 10.74 -0.93 -4.44
C ARG A 120 10.78 -0.35 -5.86
N ILE A 121 11.71 0.57 -6.13
CA ILE A 121 11.89 1.16 -7.46
C ILE A 121 12.24 0.05 -8.45
N ILE A 122 13.17 -0.82 -8.11
CA ILE A 122 13.57 -1.95 -8.96
C ILE A 122 12.40 -2.89 -9.20
N ILE A 123 11.66 -3.27 -8.14
CA ILE A 123 10.48 -4.13 -8.25
C ILE A 123 9.44 -3.51 -9.19
N SER A 124 9.12 -2.23 -9.00
CA SER A 124 8.10 -1.55 -9.81
C SER A 124 8.48 -1.49 -11.29
N LYS A 125 9.75 -1.27 -11.60
CA LYS A 125 10.27 -1.23 -12.98
C LYS A 125 10.40 -2.61 -13.62
N SER A 126 10.57 -3.66 -12.81
CA SER A 126 10.66 -5.04 -13.29
C SER A 126 9.29 -5.66 -13.56
N ALA A 127 8.25 -5.21 -12.86
CA ALA A 127 6.90 -5.74 -13.04
C ALA A 127 6.31 -5.29 -14.38
N ARG A 128 5.84 -6.24 -15.20
CA ARG A 128 5.06 -5.93 -16.41
C ARG A 128 3.69 -5.38 -16.05
N GLN A 129 3.09 -5.94 -14.99
CA GLN A 129 1.79 -5.54 -14.47
C GLN A 129 1.89 -4.24 -13.68
N PRO A 130 0.76 -3.53 -13.51
CA PRO A 130 0.69 -2.41 -12.59
C PRO A 130 1.04 -2.85 -11.18
N LEU A 131 1.96 -2.14 -10.51
CA LEU A 131 2.30 -2.37 -9.12
C LEU A 131 1.45 -1.47 -8.23
N PHE A 132 0.64 -2.08 -7.38
CA PHE A 132 -0.15 -1.37 -6.37
C PHE A 132 0.55 -1.40 -5.01
N VAL A 133 0.23 -0.41 -4.17
CA VAL A 133 0.79 -0.23 -2.83
C VAL A 133 -0.30 0.11 -1.82
N LEU A 134 0.03 0.11 -0.52
CA LEU A 134 -0.92 0.34 0.57
C LEU A 134 -0.72 1.67 1.32
N ASN A 135 0.18 2.52 0.82
CA ASN A 135 0.39 3.86 1.37
C ASN A 135 0.94 4.84 0.32
N ASP A 136 0.70 6.13 0.55
CA ASP A 136 1.06 7.21 -0.39
C ASP A 136 2.58 7.46 -0.50
N ASN A 137 3.36 7.11 0.52
CA ASN A 137 4.82 7.31 0.48
C ASN A 137 5.50 6.45 -0.60
N GLU A 138 4.82 5.40 -1.05
CA GLU A 138 5.31 4.51 -2.09
C GLU A 138 5.11 5.06 -3.51
N VAL A 139 4.21 6.05 -3.68
CA VAL A 139 3.92 6.66 -4.98
C VAL A 139 4.85 7.85 -5.21
N ASN A 140 5.75 7.75 -6.18
CA ASN A 140 6.72 8.81 -6.50
C ASN A 140 7.19 8.71 -7.96
N THR A 141 7.81 9.79 -8.46
CA THR A 141 8.25 9.92 -9.86
C THR A 141 9.37 8.97 -10.27
N ASP A 142 10.11 8.42 -9.32
CA ASP A 142 11.27 7.56 -9.60
C ASP A 142 10.87 6.08 -9.76
N SER A 143 9.63 5.73 -9.44
CA SER A 143 9.09 4.39 -9.50
C SER A 143 8.00 4.25 -10.57
N ASP A 144 7.69 3.01 -10.94
CA ASP A 144 6.54 2.63 -11.76
C ASP A 144 5.40 2.06 -10.90
N VAL A 145 5.27 2.57 -9.67
CA VAL A 145 4.14 2.27 -8.80
C VAL A 145 2.92 2.99 -9.33
N LEU A 146 1.84 2.23 -9.57
CA LEU A 146 0.59 2.81 -10.07
C LEU A 146 -0.14 3.60 -8.98
N GLY A 147 -0.20 3.10 -7.76
CA GLY A 147 -0.93 3.72 -6.67
C GLY A 147 -1.66 2.69 -5.79
N GLY A 148 -2.80 3.10 -5.23
CA GLY A 148 -3.61 2.27 -4.35
C GLY A 148 -4.77 3.02 -3.74
N TYR A 149 -5.34 2.52 -2.64
CA TYR A 149 -6.43 3.15 -1.90
C TYR A 149 -5.98 3.50 -0.48
N PHE A 150 -5.77 4.78 -0.20
CA PHE A 150 -5.25 5.28 1.08
C PHE A 150 -5.44 6.80 1.22
N PRO A 151 -5.24 7.37 2.43
CA PRO A 151 -5.16 8.81 2.60
C PRO A 151 -3.93 9.38 1.89
N THR A 152 -4.06 10.57 1.31
CA THR A 152 -2.91 11.28 0.70
C THR A 152 -1.91 11.77 1.75
N ARG A 153 -0.66 11.99 1.34
CA ARG A 153 0.38 12.62 2.20
C ARG A 153 -0.09 13.96 2.77
N ALA A 154 -0.83 14.74 1.98
CA ALA A 154 -1.39 16.00 2.43
C ALA A 154 -2.41 15.81 3.57
N ALA A 155 -3.30 14.80 3.47
CA ALA A 155 -4.24 14.46 4.53
C ALA A 155 -3.52 14.02 5.80
N VAL A 156 -2.52 13.12 5.68
CA VAL A 156 -1.70 12.68 6.82
C VAL A 156 -1.00 13.86 7.49
N SER A 157 -0.32 14.71 6.71
CA SER A 157 0.39 15.88 7.21
C SER A 157 -0.55 16.87 7.92
N HIS A 158 -1.76 17.06 7.38
CA HIS A 158 -2.78 17.90 8.00
C HIS A 158 -3.18 17.38 9.38
N HIS A 159 -3.50 16.08 9.51
CA HIS A 159 -3.87 15.49 10.80
C HIS A 159 -2.72 15.53 11.82
N VAL A 160 -1.48 15.26 11.37
CA VAL A 160 -0.29 15.37 12.24
C VAL A 160 -0.11 16.81 12.74
N ARG A 161 -0.24 17.80 11.86
CA ARG A 161 -0.17 19.22 12.23
C ARG A 161 -1.24 19.59 13.27
N LEU A 162 -2.49 19.18 13.06
CA LEU A 162 -3.57 19.44 14.02
C LEU A 162 -3.32 18.80 15.39
N ALA A 163 -2.81 17.56 15.40
CA ALA A 163 -2.46 16.89 16.66
C ALA A 163 -1.33 17.62 17.39
N LEU A 164 -0.32 18.07 16.65
CA LEU A 164 0.81 18.83 17.20
C LEU A 164 0.37 20.19 17.77
N GLU A 165 -0.45 20.96 17.03
CA GLU A 165 -0.98 22.25 17.47
C GLU A 165 -1.76 22.12 18.78
N LYS A 166 -2.62 21.11 18.92
CA LYS A 166 -3.35 20.81 20.16
C LYS A 166 -2.40 20.48 21.32
N THR A 167 -1.40 19.63 21.07
CA THR A 167 -0.41 19.27 22.08
C THR A 167 0.40 20.49 22.56
N LEU A 168 0.85 21.33 21.63
CA LEU A 168 1.56 22.58 21.98
C LEU A 168 0.71 23.59 22.74
N ALA A 169 -0.60 23.58 22.51
CA ALA A 169 -1.57 24.38 23.26
C ALA A 169 -1.92 23.81 24.67
N GLY A 170 -1.24 22.72 25.08
CA GLY A 170 -1.49 22.07 26.38
C GLY A 170 -2.83 21.35 26.47
N GLN A 171 -3.48 21.06 25.33
CA GLN A 171 -4.72 20.30 25.31
C GLN A 171 -4.45 18.83 25.59
N PRO A 172 -5.42 18.09 26.17
CA PRO A 172 -5.30 16.65 26.36
C PRO A 172 -5.03 15.94 25.05
N GLY A 173 -4.30 14.84 25.12
CA GLY A 173 -4.05 13.96 23.98
C GLY A 173 -5.35 13.53 23.30
N SER A 174 -5.30 13.37 22.00
CA SER A 174 -6.48 13.05 21.18
C SER A 174 -6.17 11.91 20.22
N PHE A 175 -7.23 11.19 19.85
CA PHE A 175 -7.16 10.19 18.79
C PHE A 175 -7.84 10.72 17.53
N GLN A 176 -7.16 10.57 16.41
CA GLN A 176 -7.67 11.00 15.11
C GLN A 176 -7.40 9.90 14.06
N THR A 177 -8.42 9.51 13.32
CA THR A 177 -8.25 8.68 12.12
C THR A 177 -7.99 9.61 10.94
N VAL A 178 -6.99 9.29 10.13
CA VAL A 178 -6.70 10.07 8.91
C VAL A 178 -7.74 9.77 7.85
N GLU A 179 -8.47 10.80 7.45
CA GLU A 179 -9.49 10.77 6.41
C GLU A 179 -9.41 12.04 5.54
N PRO A 180 -9.94 11.99 4.30
CA PRO A 180 -10.49 10.83 3.63
C PRO A 180 -9.43 9.90 3.07
N ALA A 181 -9.74 8.60 2.97
CA ALA A 181 -9.03 7.67 2.11
C ALA A 181 -9.72 7.62 0.74
N GLN A 182 -8.94 7.51 -0.32
CA GLN A 182 -9.45 7.54 -1.69
C GLN A 182 -8.47 6.80 -2.62
N PRO A 183 -8.86 6.48 -3.87
CA PRO A 183 -7.90 6.05 -4.86
C PRO A 183 -6.85 7.14 -5.10
N VAL A 184 -5.57 6.76 -5.07
CA VAL A 184 -4.44 7.65 -5.37
C VAL A 184 -3.62 7.01 -6.47
N ILE A 185 -3.51 7.68 -7.61
CA ILE A 185 -2.96 7.12 -8.85
C ILE A 185 -1.90 8.03 -9.45
N ASP A 186 -0.78 7.45 -9.84
CA ASP A 186 0.22 8.08 -10.72
C ASP A 186 -0.27 8.04 -12.17
N TYR A 187 -0.57 9.20 -12.73
CA TYR A 187 -1.06 9.33 -14.09
C TYR A 187 -0.05 8.86 -15.14
N LEU A 188 1.23 9.15 -14.94
CA LEU A 188 2.26 8.77 -15.90
C LEU A 188 2.43 7.25 -15.96
N THR A 189 2.39 6.60 -14.80
CA THR A 189 2.41 5.14 -14.73
C THR A 189 1.13 4.53 -15.28
N LEU A 190 -0.04 5.12 -15.01
CA LEU A 190 -1.33 4.68 -15.58
C LEU A 190 -1.24 4.58 -17.12
N ILE A 191 -0.79 5.66 -17.77
CA ILE A 191 -0.65 5.72 -19.23
C ILE A 191 0.41 4.74 -19.74
N ARG A 192 1.56 4.65 -19.09
CA ARG A 192 2.63 3.69 -19.46
C ARG A 192 2.16 2.24 -19.39
N LYS A 193 1.30 1.92 -18.44
CA LYS A 193 0.73 0.56 -18.29
C LYS A 193 -0.49 0.32 -19.19
N GLY A 194 -0.88 1.31 -20.02
CA GLY A 194 -1.98 1.17 -20.97
C GLY A 194 -3.36 1.11 -20.35
N ILE A 195 -3.53 1.62 -19.11
CA ILE A 195 -4.80 1.64 -18.40
C ILE A 195 -5.56 2.89 -18.79
N SER A 196 -6.84 2.73 -19.23
CA SER A 196 -7.69 3.87 -19.58
C SER A 196 -8.00 4.72 -18.34
N PRO A 197 -7.81 6.06 -18.41
CA PRO A 197 -8.25 6.97 -17.36
C PRO A 197 -9.76 6.90 -17.06
N ASP A 198 -10.57 6.44 -18.01
CA ASP A 198 -12.02 6.30 -17.84
C ASP A 198 -12.40 5.20 -16.83
N LEU A 199 -11.47 4.31 -16.51
CA LEU A 199 -11.65 3.30 -15.47
C LEU A 199 -11.46 3.85 -14.05
N LEU A 200 -10.96 5.08 -13.90
CA LEU A 200 -10.72 5.65 -12.59
C LEU A 200 -12.03 6.05 -11.89
N PRO A 201 -12.18 5.73 -10.60
CA PRO A 201 -13.27 6.29 -9.80
C PRO A 201 -13.27 7.82 -9.82
N SER A 202 -14.45 8.45 -9.78
CA SER A 202 -14.60 9.90 -9.88
C SER A 202 -13.89 10.69 -8.76
N ASN A 203 -13.68 10.06 -7.59
CA ASN A 203 -13.00 10.64 -6.44
C ASN A 203 -11.50 10.32 -6.41
N THR A 204 -10.90 9.90 -7.54
CA THR A 204 -9.48 9.55 -7.58
C THR A 204 -8.60 10.80 -7.45
N HIS A 205 -7.66 10.76 -6.51
CA HIS A 205 -6.56 11.72 -6.46
C HIS A 205 -5.48 11.31 -7.48
N ILE A 206 -5.18 12.21 -8.42
CA ILE A 206 -4.26 11.93 -9.52
C ILE A 206 -2.98 12.75 -9.31
N TYR A 207 -1.84 12.06 -9.23
CA TYR A 207 -0.53 12.68 -9.24
C TYR A 207 0.02 12.84 -10.67
N TRP A 208 0.75 13.90 -10.90
CA TRP A 208 1.52 14.19 -12.13
C TRP A 208 0.71 14.10 -13.43
N LYS A 209 -0.58 14.45 -13.36
CA LYS A 209 -1.36 14.67 -14.57
C LYS A 209 -0.79 15.93 -15.27
N PRO A 210 -0.39 15.84 -16.54
CA PRO A 210 0.03 17.01 -17.28
C PRO A 210 -1.11 18.05 -17.29
N ASP A 211 -0.77 19.30 -17.02
CA ASP A 211 -1.70 20.38 -17.27
C ASP A 211 -1.99 20.41 -18.77
N ASN A 212 -3.24 20.40 -19.16
CA ASN A 212 -3.62 20.61 -20.55
C ASN A 212 -3.30 22.08 -20.88
N PHE A 213 -2.10 22.32 -21.42
CA PHE A 213 -1.82 23.56 -22.11
C PHE A 213 -2.62 23.54 -23.40
N PHE A 214 -3.80 24.14 -23.40
CA PHE A 214 -4.51 24.62 -24.59
C PHE A 214 -4.36 26.13 -24.68
#